data_6e8b378b7b1df9fedb75f8203bb05867
#
_entry.id   6e8b378b7b1df9fedb75f8203bb05867
#
_cell.length_a   1.000
_cell.length_b   1.000
_cell.length_c   1.000
_cell.angle_alpha   90.00
_cell.angle_beta   90.00
_cell.angle_gamma   90.00
#
_symmetry.space_group_name_H-M   'P 1'
#
loop_
_entity.id
_entity.type
_entity.pdbx_description
1 polymer ?
#
loop_
_entity_poly.entity_id
_entity_poly.type
_entity_poly.pdbx_seq_one_letter_code
_entity_poly.pdbx_strand_id
1 'polypeptide(L)'
;LMRLFLTRIRSLLFMLWLYGSMAFFGLVFSPLLLLPSVCAMAVIRWWAKCVLFGARLIVGIRVEFRGLEHRPDGAALLAGKHMSMLDTIAPFVVLKAPAYVLKKSLIYLPFFGWYAWRTRMVAIKREDAAKALKSMVAACRGSLAEGRQIVIFPEGTRSDPGDDPDYKPGVA
;
A
#
# COMPACT_ATOMS: atom_id res chain seq x y z
N LEU A 1 -14.63 -30.91 1.37
CA LEU A 1 -15.58 -30.01 2.06
C LEU A 1 -14.94 -29.38 3.30
N MET A 2 -14.42 -30.17 4.24
CA MET A 2 -13.83 -29.69 5.50
C MET A 2 -12.65 -28.72 5.30
N ARG A 3 -11.72 -29.01 4.37
CA ARG A 3 -10.60 -28.11 4.03
C ARG A 3 -11.10 -26.76 3.50
N LEU A 4 -12.08 -26.75 2.62
CA LEU A 4 -12.66 -25.52 2.05
C LEU A 4 -13.36 -24.68 3.15
N PHE A 5 -14.06 -25.32 4.05
CA PHE A 5 -14.71 -24.67 5.19
C PHE A 5 -13.69 -24.01 6.12
N LEU A 6 -12.63 -24.73 6.50
CA LEU A 6 -11.54 -24.19 7.32
C LEU A 6 -10.83 -23.01 6.64
N THR A 7 -10.59 -23.09 5.32
CA THR A 7 -9.98 -21.99 4.56
C THR A 7 -10.87 -20.75 4.61
N ARG A 8 -12.18 -20.89 4.44
CA ARG A 8 -13.13 -19.77 4.52
C ARG A 8 -13.14 -19.11 5.90
N ILE A 9 -13.15 -19.91 6.96
CA ILE A 9 -13.08 -19.39 8.34
C ILE A 9 -11.78 -18.61 8.56
N ARG A 10 -10.64 -19.19 8.18
CA ARG A 10 -9.33 -18.52 8.32
C ARG A 10 -9.29 -17.22 7.51
N SER A 11 -9.84 -17.21 6.30
CA SER A 11 -9.94 -16.00 5.48
C SER A 11 -10.81 -14.93 6.16
N LEU A 12 -11.96 -15.31 6.72
CA LEU A 12 -12.81 -14.38 7.46
C LEU A 12 -12.10 -13.82 8.69
N LEU A 13 -11.45 -14.67 9.48
CA LEU A 13 -10.68 -14.24 10.64
C LEU A 13 -9.55 -13.28 10.23
N PHE A 14 -8.88 -13.53 9.11
CA PHE A 14 -7.86 -12.63 8.59
C PHE A 14 -8.44 -11.29 8.12
N MET A 15 -9.61 -11.28 7.49
CA MET A 15 -10.32 -10.04 7.12
C MET A 15 -10.67 -9.22 8.36
N LEU A 16 -11.19 -9.86 9.41
CA LEU A 16 -11.47 -9.21 10.70
C LEU A 16 -10.18 -8.66 11.34
N TRP A 17 -9.09 -9.41 11.30
CA TRP A 17 -7.79 -8.96 11.78
C TRP A 17 -7.29 -7.74 10.98
N LEU A 18 -7.36 -7.79 9.65
CA LEU A 18 -6.90 -6.73 8.76
C LEU A 18 -7.64 -5.42 9.01
N TYR A 19 -8.97 -5.45 8.94
CA TYR A 19 -9.78 -4.24 9.11
C TYR A 19 -9.89 -3.80 10.56
N GLY A 20 -9.96 -4.75 11.50
CA GLY A 20 -9.98 -4.47 12.93
C GLY A 20 -8.69 -3.82 13.40
N SER A 21 -7.53 -4.34 12.97
CA SER A 21 -6.25 -3.71 13.27
C SER A 21 -6.10 -2.35 12.60
N MET A 22 -6.59 -2.17 11.35
CA MET A 22 -6.59 -0.87 10.68
C MET A 22 -7.40 0.15 11.47
N ALA A 23 -8.60 -0.21 11.92
CA ALA A 23 -9.44 0.67 12.73
C ALA A 23 -8.79 0.97 14.09
N PHE A 24 -8.24 -0.04 14.75
CA PHE A 24 -7.55 0.11 16.03
C PHE A 24 -6.34 1.06 15.91
N PHE A 25 -5.41 0.78 14.99
CA PHE A 25 -4.24 1.65 14.78
C PHE A 25 -4.66 3.04 14.33
N GLY A 26 -5.62 3.12 13.41
CA GLY A 26 -6.13 4.38 12.88
C GLY A 26 -6.74 5.28 13.94
N LEU A 27 -7.48 4.71 14.90
CA LEU A 27 -8.13 5.45 15.96
C LEU A 27 -7.18 5.75 17.12
N VAL A 28 -6.52 4.73 17.68
CA VAL A 28 -5.67 4.86 18.87
C VAL A 28 -4.49 5.79 18.62
N PHE A 29 -3.88 5.71 17.44
CA PHE A 29 -2.75 6.55 17.08
C PHE A 29 -3.13 7.79 16.28
N SER A 30 -4.42 8.12 16.15
CA SER A 30 -4.87 9.35 15.45
C SER A 30 -4.26 10.65 16.01
N PRO A 31 -3.96 10.82 17.31
CA PRO A 31 -3.27 12.01 17.79
C PRO A 31 -1.89 12.24 17.16
N LEU A 32 -1.21 11.16 16.71
CA LEU A 32 0.08 11.26 16.02
C LEU A 32 -0.03 11.90 14.62
N LEU A 33 -1.24 12.02 14.07
CA LEU A 33 -1.48 12.76 12.82
C LEU A 33 -1.23 14.27 12.98
N LEU A 34 -1.25 14.80 14.19
CA LEU A 34 -0.91 16.19 14.49
C LEU A 34 0.60 16.45 14.50
N LEU A 35 1.40 15.40 14.66
CA LEU A 35 2.86 15.43 14.67
C LEU A 35 3.42 15.35 13.23
N PRO A 36 4.74 15.50 13.01
CA PRO A 36 5.36 15.36 11.70
C PRO A 36 4.97 14.04 11.00
N SER A 37 4.89 14.06 9.66
CA SER A 37 4.43 12.93 8.86
C SER A 37 5.22 11.60 9.07
N VAL A 38 6.45 11.71 9.59
CA VAL A 38 7.26 10.55 9.99
C VAL A 38 6.58 9.72 11.08
N CYS A 39 5.85 10.35 12.00
CA CYS A 39 5.09 9.66 13.05
C CYS A 39 3.92 8.87 12.44
N ALA A 40 3.17 9.50 11.52
CA ALA A 40 2.11 8.80 10.78
C ALA A 40 2.66 7.62 9.96
N MET A 41 3.83 7.80 9.32
CA MET A 41 4.50 6.72 8.60
C MET A 41 4.95 5.59 9.53
N ALA A 42 5.40 5.89 10.74
CA ALA A 42 5.74 4.87 11.73
C ALA A 42 4.51 4.02 12.12
N VAL A 43 3.35 4.67 12.31
CA VAL A 43 2.08 3.94 12.60
C VAL A 43 1.71 3.02 11.45
N ILE A 44 1.80 3.49 10.19
CA ILE A 44 1.54 2.64 9.02
C ILE A 44 2.48 1.42 9.01
N ARG A 45 3.76 1.61 9.32
CA ARG A 45 4.73 0.50 9.39
C ARG A 45 4.41 -0.50 10.51
N TRP A 46 4.02 -0.02 11.67
CA TRP A 46 3.60 -0.90 12.77
C TRP A 46 2.37 -1.70 12.40
N TRP A 47 1.37 -1.03 11.81
CA TRP A 47 0.19 -1.71 11.29
C TRP A 47 0.55 -2.74 10.20
N ALA A 48 1.41 -2.40 9.24
CA ALA A 48 1.85 -3.32 8.20
C ALA A 48 2.50 -4.58 8.78
N LYS A 49 3.40 -4.42 9.77
CA LYS A 49 4.01 -5.55 10.49
C LYS A 49 2.96 -6.41 11.21
N CYS A 50 1.98 -5.77 11.85
CA CYS A 50 0.86 -6.43 12.52
C CYS A 50 0.02 -7.25 11.52
N VAL A 51 -0.26 -6.71 10.32
CA VAL A 51 -0.98 -7.43 9.27
C VAL A 51 -0.18 -8.62 8.76
N LEU A 52 1.11 -8.47 8.48
CA LEU A 52 1.96 -9.57 8.02
C LEU A 52 2.09 -10.67 9.09
N PHE A 53 2.15 -10.30 10.36
CA PHE A 53 2.12 -11.24 11.49
C PHE A 53 0.80 -12.03 11.50
N GLY A 54 -0.35 -11.34 11.39
CA GLY A 54 -1.67 -11.98 11.30
C GLY A 54 -1.82 -12.88 10.07
N ALA A 55 -1.28 -12.48 8.91
CA ALA A 55 -1.26 -13.29 7.71
C ALA A 55 -0.52 -14.63 7.94
N ARG A 56 0.62 -14.57 8.61
CA ARG A 56 1.40 -15.77 8.96
C ARG A 56 0.65 -16.66 9.95
N LEU A 57 0.07 -16.08 11.00
CA LEU A 57 -0.54 -16.83 12.10
C LEU A 57 -1.91 -17.41 11.71
N ILE A 58 -2.77 -16.62 11.07
CA ILE A 58 -4.17 -16.98 10.83
C ILE A 58 -4.31 -17.80 9.54
N VAL A 59 -3.72 -17.33 8.43
CA VAL A 59 -3.87 -17.98 7.12
C VAL A 59 -2.63 -18.75 6.67
N GLY A 60 -1.51 -18.64 7.38
CA GLY A 60 -0.27 -19.36 7.08
C GLY A 60 0.54 -18.75 5.93
N ILE A 61 0.19 -17.52 5.48
CA ILE A 61 0.91 -16.82 4.42
C ILE A 61 2.18 -16.21 5.01
N ARG A 62 3.32 -16.56 4.44
CA ARG A 62 4.62 -15.97 4.80
C ARG A 62 5.06 -15.03 3.69
N VAL A 63 5.39 -13.81 4.04
CA VAL A 63 5.99 -12.82 3.13
C VAL A 63 7.49 -12.87 3.33
N GLU A 64 8.22 -13.10 2.25
CA GLU A 64 9.67 -13.12 2.21
C GLU A 64 10.16 -11.95 1.36
N PHE A 65 11.10 -11.18 1.89
CA PHE A 65 11.75 -10.09 1.17
C PHE A 65 13.11 -10.56 0.67
N ARG A 66 13.28 -10.59 -0.65
CA ARG A 66 14.55 -10.96 -1.31
C ARG A 66 15.13 -9.75 -2.04
N GLY A 67 16.43 -9.67 -2.17
CA GLY A 67 17.10 -8.59 -2.88
C GLY A 67 17.06 -7.25 -2.13
N LEU A 68 16.96 -7.25 -0.81
CA LEU A 68 16.93 -6.03 0.00
C LEU A 68 18.21 -5.19 -0.12
N GLU A 69 19.31 -5.82 -0.52
CA GLU A 69 20.60 -5.18 -0.86
C GLU A 69 20.48 -4.24 -2.06
N HIS A 70 19.51 -4.48 -2.95
CA HIS A 70 19.23 -3.62 -4.12
C HIS A 70 18.16 -2.55 -3.81
N ARG A 71 17.67 -2.50 -2.57
CA ARG A 71 16.66 -1.50 -2.19
C ARG A 71 17.20 -0.09 -2.33
N PRO A 72 16.51 0.80 -3.05
CA PRO A 72 16.93 2.19 -3.17
C PRO A 72 16.88 2.90 -1.82
N ASP A 73 17.94 3.64 -1.50
CA ASP A 73 18.00 4.44 -0.26
C ASP A 73 17.34 5.82 -0.39
N GLY A 74 17.24 6.35 -1.60
CA GLY A 74 16.69 7.65 -1.93
C GLY A 74 15.52 7.59 -2.91
N ALA A 75 15.38 8.65 -3.70
CA ALA A 75 14.35 8.76 -4.73
C ALA A 75 14.39 7.61 -5.72
N ALA A 76 13.25 6.94 -5.91
CA ALA A 76 13.13 5.85 -6.87
C ALA A 76 11.67 5.65 -7.28
N LEU A 77 11.46 5.11 -8.47
CA LEU A 77 10.17 4.61 -8.94
C LEU A 77 10.19 3.08 -8.90
N LEU A 78 9.32 2.50 -8.08
CA LEU A 78 9.15 1.06 -7.96
C LEU A 78 7.84 0.66 -8.65
N ALA A 79 7.96 -0.01 -9.78
CA ALA A 79 6.84 -0.58 -10.53
C ALA A 79 6.69 -2.06 -10.13
N GLY A 80 5.61 -2.37 -9.43
CA GLY A 80 5.33 -3.72 -8.94
C GLY A 80 4.13 -4.37 -9.61
N LYS A 81 4.13 -5.70 -9.77
CA LYS A 81 2.92 -6.44 -10.16
C LYS A 81 1.92 -6.42 -9.00
N HIS A 82 0.63 -6.22 -9.31
CA HIS A 82 -0.42 -6.17 -8.29
C HIS A 82 -1.26 -7.45 -8.35
N MET A 83 -1.11 -8.31 -7.36
CA MET A 83 -1.81 -9.61 -7.30
C MET A 83 -2.68 -9.74 -6.06
N SER A 84 -2.31 -9.03 -4.97
CA SER A 84 -3.00 -9.16 -3.69
C SER A 84 -3.02 -7.83 -2.92
N MET A 85 -3.75 -7.79 -1.81
CA MET A 85 -3.68 -6.64 -0.90
C MET A 85 -2.31 -6.56 -0.20
N LEU A 86 -1.62 -7.68 -0.01
CA LEU A 86 -0.33 -7.70 0.67
C LEU A 86 0.75 -6.97 -0.12
N ASP A 87 0.64 -6.86 -1.45
CA ASP A 87 1.58 -6.11 -2.30
C ASP A 87 1.57 -4.62 -1.98
N THR A 88 0.44 -4.10 -1.48
CA THR A 88 0.33 -2.71 -1.04
C THR A 88 0.75 -2.51 0.40
N ILE A 89 0.78 -3.56 1.22
CA ILE A 89 1.11 -3.48 2.64
C ILE A 89 2.59 -3.79 2.91
N ALA A 90 3.11 -4.85 2.30
CA ALA A 90 4.45 -5.34 2.55
C ALA A 90 5.57 -4.31 2.29
N PRO A 91 5.55 -3.49 1.22
CA PRO A 91 6.59 -2.49 0.98
C PRO A 91 6.74 -1.44 2.08
N PHE A 92 5.69 -1.14 2.86
CA PHE A 92 5.82 -0.22 4.00
C PHE A 92 6.81 -0.73 5.07
N VAL A 93 7.04 -2.04 5.13
CA VAL A 93 7.97 -2.62 6.10
C VAL A 93 9.42 -2.38 5.70
N VAL A 94 9.70 -2.35 4.40
CA VAL A 94 11.07 -2.34 3.86
C VAL A 94 11.50 -1.01 3.26
N LEU A 95 10.57 -0.19 2.74
CA LEU A 95 10.90 1.10 2.13
C LEU A 95 11.03 2.22 3.17
N LYS A 96 12.00 3.13 2.96
CA LYS A 96 12.27 4.23 3.91
C LYS A 96 11.20 5.32 3.88
N ALA A 97 10.76 5.74 2.70
CA ALA A 97 9.79 6.83 2.52
C ALA A 97 8.81 6.54 1.37
N PRO A 98 8.02 5.45 1.44
CA PRO A 98 7.13 5.09 0.35
C PRO A 98 6.03 6.12 0.13
N ALA A 99 5.70 6.38 -1.15
CA ALA A 99 4.55 7.14 -1.58
C ALA A 99 3.82 6.35 -2.66
N TYR A 100 2.62 5.90 -2.35
CA TYR A 100 1.82 5.10 -3.28
C TYR A 100 1.00 5.97 -4.21
N VAL A 101 0.94 5.57 -5.48
CA VAL A 101 -0.07 6.08 -6.42
C VAL A 101 -1.37 5.32 -6.16
N LEU A 102 -2.40 6.03 -5.73
CA LEU A 102 -3.68 5.44 -5.33
C LEU A 102 -4.89 6.22 -5.89
N LYS A 103 -6.04 5.55 -5.96
CA LYS A 103 -7.29 6.18 -6.38
C LYS A 103 -7.72 7.23 -5.35
N LYS A 104 -8.09 8.44 -5.81
CA LYS A 104 -8.49 9.55 -4.92
C LYS A 104 -9.63 9.21 -3.96
N SER A 105 -10.55 8.34 -4.36
CA SER A 105 -11.63 7.89 -3.47
C SER A 105 -11.16 7.18 -2.19
N LEU A 106 -9.95 6.61 -2.19
CA LEU A 106 -9.38 5.95 -1.01
C LEU A 106 -9.00 6.94 0.10
N ILE A 107 -8.76 8.21 -0.24
CA ILE A 107 -8.49 9.26 0.77
C ILE A 107 -9.71 9.53 1.66
N TYR A 108 -10.92 9.22 1.18
CA TYR A 108 -12.16 9.42 1.95
C TYR A 108 -12.50 8.23 2.85
N LEU A 109 -11.76 7.13 2.76
CA LEU A 109 -11.96 5.99 3.66
C LEU A 109 -11.52 6.37 5.07
N PRO A 110 -12.36 6.10 6.10
CA PRO A 110 -11.98 6.34 7.48
C PRO A 110 -10.72 5.56 7.84
N PHE A 111 -9.94 6.09 8.77
CA PHE A 111 -8.64 5.56 9.21
C PHE A 111 -7.58 5.55 8.10
N PHE A 112 -7.76 4.74 7.04
CA PHE A 112 -6.81 4.66 5.93
C PHE A 112 -6.55 6.02 5.28
N GLY A 113 -7.60 6.75 4.93
CA GLY A 113 -7.50 8.02 4.20
C GLY A 113 -6.80 9.11 5.02
N TRP A 114 -6.98 9.13 6.33
CA TRP A 114 -6.32 10.10 7.21
C TRP A 114 -4.80 9.96 7.16
N TYR A 115 -4.31 8.73 7.24
CA TYR A 115 -2.88 8.43 7.17
C TYR A 115 -2.33 8.62 5.75
N ALA A 116 -3.08 8.19 4.72
CA ALA A 116 -2.68 8.38 3.33
C ALA A 116 -2.55 9.87 2.97
N TRP A 117 -3.48 10.70 3.44
CA TRP A 117 -3.41 12.15 3.28
C TRP A 117 -2.23 12.74 4.07
N ARG A 118 -2.08 12.38 5.34
CA ARG A 118 -1.03 12.91 6.22
C ARG A 118 0.37 12.56 5.73
N THR A 119 0.54 11.37 5.17
CA THR A 119 1.81 10.92 4.59
C THR A 119 1.99 11.29 3.12
N ARG A 120 1.08 12.13 2.58
CA ARG A 120 1.18 12.69 1.23
C ARG A 120 1.32 11.61 0.16
N MET A 121 0.41 10.62 0.17
CA MET A 121 0.28 9.65 -0.92
C MET A 121 -0.19 10.34 -2.20
N VAL A 122 0.21 9.82 -3.37
CA VAL A 122 -0.15 10.37 -4.68
C VAL A 122 -1.56 9.92 -5.06
N ALA A 123 -2.55 10.74 -4.74
CA ALA A 123 -3.96 10.44 -5.01
C ALA A 123 -4.40 10.97 -6.36
N ILE A 124 -4.87 10.09 -7.26
CA ILE A 124 -5.28 10.42 -8.63
C ILE A 124 -6.77 10.21 -8.86
N LYS A 125 -7.40 11.14 -9.62
CA LYS A 125 -8.73 10.97 -10.20
C LYS A 125 -8.58 10.30 -11.58
N ARG A 126 -9.29 9.21 -11.82
CA ARG A 126 -9.19 8.44 -13.08
C ARG A 126 -10.23 8.83 -14.15
N GLU A 127 -11.07 9.84 -13.86
CA GLU A 127 -12.21 10.24 -14.72
C GLU A 127 -11.78 10.91 -16.02
N ASP A 128 -10.62 11.58 -16.04
CA ASP A 128 -10.02 12.21 -17.22
C ASP A 128 -8.57 11.69 -17.33
N ALA A 129 -8.35 10.77 -18.25
CA ALA A 129 -7.08 10.05 -18.36
C ALA A 129 -5.87 10.98 -18.59
N ALA A 130 -6.00 11.96 -19.50
CA ALA A 130 -4.89 12.87 -19.82
C ALA A 130 -4.58 13.82 -18.67
N LYS A 131 -5.60 14.38 -18.03
CA LYS A 131 -5.46 15.27 -16.88
C LYS A 131 -4.96 14.50 -15.65
N ALA A 132 -5.46 13.28 -15.44
CA ALA A 132 -5.02 12.39 -14.37
C ALA A 132 -3.54 12.04 -14.52
N LEU A 133 -3.09 11.70 -15.72
CA LEU A 133 -1.68 11.40 -16.02
C LEU A 133 -0.78 12.61 -15.73
N LYS A 134 -1.12 13.79 -16.25
CA LYS A 134 -0.35 15.02 -16.01
C LYS A 134 -0.26 15.36 -14.52
N SER A 135 -1.37 15.25 -13.79
CA SER A 135 -1.40 15.46 -12.33
C SER A 135 -0.56 14.42 -11.57
N MET A 136 -0.64 13.16 -11.97
CA MET A 136 0.14 12.07 -11.39
C MET A 136 1.64 12.30 -11.57
N VAL A 137 2.08 12.59 -12.80
CA VAL A 137 3.49 12.85 -13.11
C VAL A 137 4.02 14.03 -12.30
N ALA A 138 3.27 15.14 -12.21
CA ALA A 138 3.67 16.28 -11.40
C ALA A 138 3.82 15.94 -9.91
N ALA A 139 2.85 15.20 -9.34
CA ALA A 139 2.90 14.77 -7.94
C ALA A 139 4.03 13.77 -7.66
N CYS A 140 4.27 12.83 -8.58
CA CYS A 140 5.39 11.89 -8.47
C CYS A 140 6.74 12.62 -8.54
N ARG A 141 6.92 13.57 -9.46
CA ARG A 141 8.14 14.40 -9.53
C ARG A 141 8.40 15.15 -8.24
N GLY A 142 7.37 15.76 -7.64
CA GLY A 142 7.47 16.42 -6.36
C GLY A 142 7.92 15.47 -5.25
N SER A 143 7.33 14.28 -5.19
CA SER A 143 7.71 13.26 -4.19
C SER A 143 9.14 12.73 -4.41
N LEU A 144 9.56 12.53 -5.65
CA LEU A 144 10.93 12.12 -5.98
C LEU A 144 11.95 13.20 -5.60
N ALA A 145 11.64 14.48 -5.83
CA ALA A 145 12.50 15.60 -5.42
C ALA A 145 12.72 15.67 -3.89
N GLU A 146 11.76 15.12 -3.11
CA GLU A 146 11.88 14.98 -1.66
C GLU A 146 12.64 13.70 -1.24
N GLY A 147 13.22 12.95 -2.17
CA GLY A 147 13.93 11.69 -1.90
C GLY A 147 13.01 10.51 -1.59
N ARG A 148 11.72 10.58 -1.94
CA ARG A 148 10.74 9.53 -1.64
C ARG A 148 10.74 8.43 -2.70
N GLN A 149 10.30 7.26 -2.30
CA GLN A 149 10.16 6.07 -3.13
C GLN A 149 8.72 5.94 -3.60
N ILE A 150 8.48 6.19 -4.89
CA ILE A 150 7.15 6.04 -5.49
C ILE A 150 6.87 4.57 -5.73
N VAL A 151 5.76 4.08 -5.22
CA VAL A 151 5.26 2.73 -5.51
C VAL A 151 4.05 2.84 -6.43
N ILE A 152 4.16 2.24 -7.60
CA ILE A 152 3.10 2.22 -8.61
C ILE A 152 2.84 0.78 -9.08
N PHE A 153 1.58 0.49 -9.37
CA PHE A 153 1.18 -0.78 -9.96
C PHE A 153 0.77 -0.49 -11.42
N PRO A 154 1.62 -0.86 -12.41
CA PRO A 154 1.45 -0.49 -13.81
C PRO A 154 0.13 -0.95 -14.42
N GLU A 155 -0.39 -2.07 -13.99
CA GLU A 155 -1.65 -2.65 -14.47
C GLU A 155 -2.88 -1.86 -13.99
N GLY A 156 -2.75 -1.07 -12.91
CA GLY A 156 -3.82 -0.26 -12.33
C GLY A 156 -4.94 -1.05 -11.65
N THR A 157 -4.89 -2.37 -11.72
CA THR A 157 -5.81 -3.33 -11.07
C THR A 157 -5.04 -4.57 -10.65
N ARG A 158 -5.68 -5.47 -9.89
CA ARG A 158 -5.10 -6.77 -9.56
C ARG A 158 -5.23 -7.72 -10.74
N SER A 159 -4.19 -8.52 -10.96
CA SER A 159 -4.14 -9.61 -11.94
C SER A 159 -3.93 -10.95 -11.23
N ASP A 160 -4.42 -12.02 -11.82
CA ASP A 160 -4.19 -13.36 -11.28
C ASP A 160 -2.77 -13.88 -11.60
N PRO A 161 -2.25 -14.82 -10.81
CA PRO A 161 -0.98 -15.46 -11.10
C PRO A 161 -1.00 -16.16 -12.47
N GLY A 162 -0.09 -15.77 -13.36
CA GLY A 162 0.01 -16.34 -14.71
C GLY A 162 -0.65 -15.51 -15.80
N ASP A 163 -1.42 -14.45 -15.43
CA ASP A 163 -1.96 -13.54 -16.43
C ASP A 163 -0.85 -12.76 -17.15
N ASP A 164 -1.09 -12.49 -18.44
CA ASP A 164 -0.25 -11.59 -19.20
C ASP A 164 -0.35 -10.16 -18.66
N PRO A 165 0.78 -9.43 -18.57
CA PRO A 165 0.77 -8.08 -18.02
C PRO A 165 0.09 -7.08 -18.95
N ASP A 166 -0.93 -6.36 -18.47
CA ASP A 166 -1.63 -5.27 -19.14
C ASP A 166 -1.15 -3.92 -18.58
N TYR A 167 0.03 -3.47 -18.98
CA TYR A 167 0.60 -2.22 -18.49
C TYR A 167 -0.07 -1.01 -19.10
N LYS A 168 -0.57 -0.11 -18.27
CA LYS A 168 -1.20 1.13 -18.71
C LYS A 168 -0.13 2.16 -19.10
N PRO A 169 -0.37 2.97 -20.17
CA PRO A 169 0.63 3.93 -20.70
C PRO A 169 1.11 4.97 -19.70
N GLY A 170 0.37 5.18 -18.60
CA GLY A 170 0.71 6.16 -17.57
C GLY A 170 1.91 5.82 -16.69
N VAL A 171 2.60 4.72 -16.96
CA VAL A 171 3.79 4.29 -16.19
C VAL A 171 5.08 4.60 -16.95
N ALA A 172 5.00 4.73 -18.27
CA ALA A 172 6.10 5.20 -19.12
C ALA A 172 6.14 6.74 -19.11
#